data_c92d5766be6c188c05d63b1403a7b6aa
#
_entry.id   c92d5766be6c188c05d63b1403a7b6aa
#
_cell.length_a   1.000
_cell.length_b   1.000
_cell.length_c   1.000
_cell.angle_alpha   90.00
_cell.angle_beta   90.00
_cell.angle_gamma   90.00
#
_symmetry.space_group_name_H-M   'P 1'
#
loop_
_entity.id
_entity.type
_entity.pdbx_description
1 polymer ?
#
loop_
_entity_poly.entity_id
_entity_poly.type
_entity_poly.pdbx_seq_one_letter_code
_entity_poly.pdbx_strand_id
1 'polypeptide(L)'
;NPVSGLIYAIGDLNCHQKWERSWEINGNQMAVCTRDVGILFGFSIFCLLWKFKGLNRWTIRDTFLSILPDRKIEGFYYNDRRMSAMIAILIAGLLPMAIDGFTQLGTSYESTNLVRIITGSIAGFVIGWFFCASFSARPNKFENTEPFSTTLSNHKKYFEKFANENDEVRSIFYLIRKSLIK
;
A
#
# COMPACT_ATOMS: atom_id res chain seq x y z
N ASN A 1 -9.12 35.91 -12.07
CA ASN A 1 -9.32 35.63 -10.66
C ASN A 1 -8.00 35.14 -10.05
N PRO A 2 -7.43 35.79 -9.00
CA PRO A 2 -6.12 35.43 -8.43
C PRO A 2 -6.09 33.99 -7.89
N VAL A 3 -7.23 33.47 -7.40
CA VAL A 3 -7.34 32.09 -6.91
C VAL A 3 -7.15 31.11 -8.06
N SER A 4 -7.76 31.35 -9.22
CA SER A 4 -7.57 30.50 -10.40
C SER A 4 -6.12 30.52 -10.84
N GLY A 5 -5.46 31.69 -10.88
CA GLY A 5 -4.07 31.82 -11.20
C GLY A 5 -3.15 31.01 -10.28
N LEU A 6 -3.42 31.01 -8.97
CA LEU A 6 -2.69 30.22 -8.00
C LEU A 6 -2.86 28.70 -8.23
N ILE A 7 -4.08 28.25 -8.52
CA ILE A 7 -4.36 26.82 -8.79
C ILE A 7 -3.61 26.35 -10.04
N TYR A 8 -3.61 27.15 -11.11
CA TYR A 8 -2.86 26.82 -12.32
C TYR A 8 -1.36 26.85 -12.11
N ALA A 9 -0.84 27.80 -11.31
CA ALA A 9 0.58 27.87 -10.97
C ALA A 9 1.03 26.62 -10.15
N ILE A 10 0.22 26.16 -9.21
CA ILE A 10 0.48 24.90 -8.48
C ILE A 10 0.40 23.70 -9.42
N GLY A 11 -0.55 23.69 -10.34
CA GLY A 11 -0.69 22.66 -11.36
C GLY A 11 0.54 22.58 -12.27
N ASP A 12 1.09 23.71 -12.66
CA ASP A 12 2.28 23.81 -13.53
C ASP A 12 3.56 23.23 -12.91
N LEU A 13 3.67 23.30 -11.59
CA LEU A 13 4.77 22.65 -10.85
C LEU A 13 4.74 21.12 -10.92
N ASN A 14 3.55 20.53 -11.07
CA ASN A 14 3.35 19.09 -11.02
C ASN A 14 3.09 18.45 -12.39
N CYS A 15 2.58 19.23 -13.34
CA CYS A 15 2.10 18.72 -14.62
C CYS A 15 2.41 19.70 -15.76
N HIS A 16 2.78 19.17 -16.93
CA HIS A 16 3.03 19.98 -18.13
C HIS A 16 1.75 20.61 -18.75
N GLN A 17 0.59 20.39 -18.16
CA GLN A 17 -0.74 20.94 -18.54
C GLN A 17 -1.04 20.86 -20.05
N LYS A 18 -0.62 19.78 -20.71
CA LYS A 18 -0.91 19.59 -22.13
C LYS A 18 -2.41 19.42 -22.34
N TRP A 19 -2.99 20.18 -23.30
CA TRP A 19 -4.40 20.19 -23.61
C TRP A 19 -4.97 18.78 -23.86
N GLU A 20 -4.31 17.99 -24.69
CA GLU A 20 -4.73 16.64 -25.07
C GLU A 20 -4.75 15.65 -23.89
N ARG A 21 -4.13 16.02 -22.78
CA ARG A 21 -3.96 15.19 -21.58
C ARG A 21 -4.78 15.65 -20.38
N SER A 22 -5.55 16.72 -20.55
CA SER A 22 -6.38 17.32 -19.52
C SER A 22 -7.85 17.25 -19.91
N TRP A 23 -8.72 17.24 -18.93
CA TRP A 23 -10.15 17.43 -19.17
C TRP A 23 -10.49 18.92 -19.24
N GLU A 24 -11.56 19.20 -19.99
CA GLU A 24 -12.15 20.52 -20.07
C GLU A 24 -13.45 20.54 -19.27
N ILE A 25 -13.63 21.53 -18.41
CA ILE A 25 -14.83 21.75 -17.61
C ILE A 25 -15.30 23.17 -17.85
N ASN A 26 -16.51 23.35 -18.36
CA ASN A 26 -17.10 24.65 -18.66
C ASN A 26 -16.22 25.55 -19.56
N GLY A 27 -15.62 24.97 -20.60
CA GLY A 27 -14.75 25.70 -21.50
C GLY A 27 -13.36 26.05 -20.94
N ASN A 28 -12.99 25.52 -19.77
CA ASN A 28 -11.68 25.71 -19.17
C ASN A 28 -10.96 24.40 -19.01
N GLN A 29 -9.70 24.34 -19.42
CA GLN A 29 -8.84 23.21 -19.21
C GLN A 29 -8.56 23.03 -17.71
N MET A 30 -8.54 21.79 -17.23
CA MET A 30 -8.13 21.49 -15.85
C MET A 30 -6.64 21.81 -15.63
N ALA A 31 -6.31 22.30 -14.44
CA ALA A 31 -4.95 22.68 -14.04
C ALA A 31 -3.99 21.49 -13.92
N VAL A 32 -4.48 20.26 -14.00
CA VAL A 32 -3.69 19.01 -13.90
C VAL A 32 -4.16 18.00 -14.95
N CYS A 33 -3.28 17.10 -15.35
CA CYS A 33 -3.63 16.08 -16.34
C CYS A 33 -4.53 14.98 -15.73
N THR A 34 -5.20 14.23 -16.58
CA THR A 34 -6.10 13.14 -16.16
C THR A 34 -5.39 12.05 -15.36
N ARG A 35 -4.08 11.86 -15.54
CA ARG A 35 -3.27 10.92 -14.75
C ARG A 35 -3.14 11.39 -13.30
N ASP A 36 -2.86 12.68 -13.09
CA ASP A 36 -2.74 13.26 -11.74
C ASP A 36 -4.09 13.25 -11.01
N VAL A 37 -5.19 13.51 -11.73
CA VAL A 37 -6.55 13.34 -11.19
C VAL A 37 -6.75 11.90 -10.72
N GLY A 38 -6.34 10.91 -11.53
CA GLY A 38 -6.38 9.50 -11.16
C GLY A 38 -5.57 9.20 -9.91
N ILE A 39 -4.33 9.70 -9.83
CA ILE A 39 -3.46 9.49 -8.66
C ILE A 39 -4.11 10.07 -7.39
N LEU A 40 -4.59 11.29 -7.44
CA LEU A 40 -5.27 11.94 -6.30
C LEU A 40 -6.55 11.20 -5.89
N PHE A 41 -7.31 10.71 -6.87
CA PHE A 41 -8.51 9.93 -6.64
C PHE A 41 -8.21 8.60 -5.96
N GLY A 42 -7.26 7.81 -6.50
CA GLY A 42 -6.84 6.54 -5.91
C GLY A 42 -6.25 6.71 -4.50
N PHE A 43 -5.43 7.73 -4.31
CA PHE A 43 -4.87 8.10 -3.01
C PHE A 43 -5.98 8.41 -1.99
N SER A 44 -6.95 9.25 -2.36
CA SER A 44 -8.05 9.64 -1.48
C SER A 44 -8.93 8.46 -1.10
N ILE A 45 -9.28 7.60 -2.05
CA ILE A 45 -10.04 6.36 -1.78
C ILE A 45 -9.29 5.50 -0.79
N PHE A 46 -7.97 5.33 -0.97
CA PHE A 46 -7.18 4.51 -0.04
C PHE A 46 -7.14 5.12 1.36
N CYS A 47 -6.94 6.43 1.49
CA CYS A 47 -6.98 7.10 2.80
C CYS A 47 -8.32 6.91 3.52
N LEU A 48 -9.43 6.92 2.78
CA LEU A 48 -10.75 6.60 3.35
C LEU A 48 -10.85 5.15 3.81
N LEU A 49 -10.37 4.20 3.01
CA LEU A 49 -10.34 2.78 3.39
C LEU A 49 -9.45 2.54 4.61
N TRP A 50 -8.34 3.26 4.70
CA TRP A 50 -7.43 3.18 5.83
C TRP A 50 -8.11 3.54 7.15
N LYS A 51 -8.95 4.54 7.15
CA LYS A 51 -9.72 4.95 8.34
C LYS A 51 -10.55 3.80 8.94
N PHE A 52 -11.03 2.89 8.10
CA PHE A 52 -11.91 1.79 8.53
C PHE A 52 -11.18 0.47 8.78
N LYS A 53 -10.04 0.24 8.14
CA LYS A 53 -9.34 -1.06 8.16
C LYS A 53 -7.87 -0.97 8.57
N GLY A 54 -7.29 0.22 8.61
CA GLY A 54 -5.90 0.41 8.96
C GLY A 54 -5.64 0.11 10.44
N LEU A 55 -4.65 -0.72 10.72
CA LEU A 55 -4.18 -1.01 12.07
C LEU A 55 -2.77 -0.47 12.25
N ASN A 56 -2.57 0.29 13.31
CA ASN A 56 -1.24 0.78 13.68
C ASN A 56 -0.43 -0.37 14.26
N ARG A 57 0.70 -0.68 13.63
CA ARG A 57 1.64 -1.69 14.12
C ARG A 57 3.03 -1.08 14.35
N TRP A 58 3.92 -1.85 14.95
CA TRP A 58 5.26 -1.41 15.31
C TRP A 58 6.09 -0.91 14.10
N THR A 59 6.11 -1.67 13.01
CA THR A 59 6.90 -1.32 11.82
C THR A 59 6.02 -0.88 10.67
N ILE A 60 6.59 -0.09 9.74
CA ILE A 60 5.89 0.32 8.50
C ILE A 60 5.45 -0.92 7.72
N ARG A 61 6.29 -1.96 7.63
CA ARG A 61 5.98 -3.22 6.95
C ARG A 61 4.76 -3.91 7.53
N ASP A 62 4.70 -4.02 8.86
CA ASP A 62 3.60 -4.67 9.55
C ASP A 62 2.32 -3.85 9.47
N THR A 63 2.45 -2.53 9.55
CA THR A 63 1.35 -1.59 9.38
C THR A 63 0.81 -1.64 7.95
N PHE A 64 1.68 -1.67 6.95
CA PHE A 64 1.31 -1.80 5.54
C PHE A 64 0.53 -3.11 5.28
N LEU A 65 1.03 -4.22 5.78
CA LEU A 65 0.38 -5.52 5.60
C LEU A 65 -0.89 -5.70 6.45
N SER A 66 -1.15 -4.82 7.43
CA SER A 66 -2.29 -4.93 8.35
C SER A 66 -3.68 -4.90 7.69
N ILE A 67 -3.80 -4.32 6.51
CA ILE A 67 -5.05 -4.29 5.74
C ILE A 67 -5.39 -5.64 5.13
N LEU A 68 -4.37 -6.45 4.83
CA LEU A 68 -4.58 -7.77 4.27
C LEU A 68 -5.08 -8.73 5.34
N PRO A 69 -5.98 -9.66 5.00
CA PRO A 69 -6.47 -10.65 5.95
C PRO A 69 -5.33 -11.51 6.48
N ASP A 70 -5.30 -11.73 7.79
CA ASP A 70 -4.23 -12.43 8.51
C ASP A 70 -3.89 -13.79 7.90
N ARG A 71 -4.90 -14.52 7.43
CA ARG A 71 -4.73 -15.82 6.74
C ARG A 71 -3.81 -15.74 5.50
N LYS A 72 -3.77 -14.59 4.80
CA LYS A 72 -2.91 -14.42 3.62
C LYS A 72 -1.50 -13.96 3.96
N ILE A 73 -1.35 -13.27 5.07
CA ILE A 73 -0.05 -12.70 5.48
C ILE A 73 0.78 -13.66 6.34
N GLU A 74 0.17 -14.66 6.92
CA GLU A 74 0.83 -15.62 7.82
C GLU A 74 2.10 -16.23 7.22
N GLY A 75 2.07 -16.66 5.95
CA GLY A 75 3.23 -17.19 5.24
C GLY A 75 4.38 -16.19 5.07
N PHE A 76 4.07 -14.89 4.96
CA PHE A 76 5.10 -13.84 4.86
C PHE A 76 5.78 -13.56 6.21
N TYR A 77 5.03 -13.74 7.32
CA TYR A 77 5.59 -13.63 8.67
C TYR A 77 6.48 -14.80 9.02
N TYR A 78 6.09 -16.01 8.64
CA TYR A 78 6.88 -17.22 8.91
C TYR A 78 8.27 -17.17 8.25
N ASN A 79 8.36 -16.69 7.01
CA ASN A 79 9.60 -16.63 6.25
C ASN A 79 10.32 -15.26 6.34
N ASP A 80 9.87 -14.35 7.19
CA ASP A 80 10.32 -12.95 7.28
C ASP A 80 10.38 -12.21 5.93
N ARG A 81 9.48 -12.56 5.01
CA ARG A 81 9.36 -11.95 3.66
C ARG A 81 8.45 -10.72 3.61
N ARG A 82 8.19 -10.10 4.75
CA ARG A 82 7.31 -8.92 4.86
C ARG A 82 7.78 -7.74 4.01
N MET A 83 9.08 -7.49 3.98
CA MET A 83 9.67 -6.44 3.15
C MET A 83 9.48 -6.73 1.67
N SER A 84 9.77 -7.96 1.23
CA SER A 84 9.58 -8.38 -0.15
C SER A 84 8.12 -8.31 -0.60
N ALA A 85 7.18 -8.69 0.28
CA ALA A 85 5.75 -8.59 0.01
C ALA A 85 5.31 -7.14 -0.17
N MET A 86 5.74 -6.24 0.71
CA MET A 86 5.45 -4.81 0.60
C MET A 86 5.99 -4.24 -0.73
N ILE A 87 7.26 -4.52 -1.06
CA ILE A 87 7.89 -4.06 -2.29
C ILE A 87 7.18 -4.63 -3.53
N ALA A 88 6.82 -5.91 -3.50
CA ALA A 88 6.10 -6.54 -4.61
C ALA A 88 4.73 -5.89 -4.88
N ILE A 89 3.98 -5.55 -3.83
CA ILE A 89 2.69 -4.84 -3.96
C ILE A 89 2.91 -3.43 -4.52
N LEU A 90 3.93 -2.71 -4.04
CA LEU A 90 4.27 -1.38 -4.54
C LEU A 90 4.64 -1.43 -6.03
N ILE A 91 5.51 -2.35 -6.41
CA ILE A 91 5.91 -2.52 -7.83
C ILE A 91 4.69 -2.89 -8.66
N ALA A 92 3.88 -3.87 -8.25
CA ALA A 92 2.70 -4.30 -8.99
C ALA A 92 1.69 -3.16 -9.20
N GLY A 93 1.52 -2.27 -8.22
CA GLY A 93 0.61 -1.13 -8.34
C GLY A 93 1.17 0.03 -9.19
N LEU A 94 2.48 0.25 -9.16
CA LEU A 94 3.12 1.30 -9.96
C LEU A 94 3.42 0.88 -11.39
N LEU A 95 3.57 -0.42 -11.65
CA LEU A 95 3.97 -0.97 -12.94
C LEU A 95 3.05 -0.56 -14.11
N PRO A 96 1.71 -0.59 -14.01
CA PRO A 96 0.84 -0.19 -15.10
C PRO A 96 1.07 1.26 -15.53
N MET A 97 1.25 2.17 -14.56
CA MET A 97 1.53 3.58 -14.83
C MET A 97 2.94 3.76 -15.43
N ALA A 98 3.92 3.01 -14.95
CA ALA A 98 5.28 3.05 -15.47
C ALA A 98 5.33 2.55 -16.92
N ILE A 99 4.68 1.41 -17.24
CA ILE A 99 4.60 0.89 -18.62
C ILE A 99 3.94 1.92 -19.53
N ASP A 100 2.79 2.47 -19.17
CA ASP A 100 2.11 3.50 -19.95
C ASP A 100 2.99 4.74 -20.18
N GLY A 101 3.69 5.20 -19.14
CA GLY A 101 4.60 6.36 -19.23
C GLY A 101 5.83 6.10 -20.11
N PHE A 102 6.50 4.96 -19.94
CA PHE A 102 7.68 4.60 -20.73
C PHE A 102 7.33 4.30 -22.20
N THR A 103 6.17 3.68 -22.46
CA THR A 103 5.69 3.47 -23.82
C THR A 103 5.47 4.79 -24.55
N GLN A 104 4.89 5.80 -23.87
CA GLN A 104 4.73 7.14 -24.45
C GLN A 104 6.06 7.86 -24.67
N LEU A 105 7.06 7.61 -23.82
CA LEU A 105 8.37 8.25 -23.97
C LEU A 105 9.18 7.65 -25.12
N GLY A 106 9.06 6.34 -25.33
CA GLY A 106 9.85 5.59 -26.33
C GLY A 106 9.19 5.41 -27.68
N THR A 107 7.92 5.76 -27.84
CA THR A 107 7.16 5.55 -29.08
C THR A 107 6.28 6.76 -29.38
N SER A 108 5.70 6.78 -30.59
CA SER A 108 4.67 7.77 -30.98
C SER A 108 3.29 7.46 -30.38
N TYR A 109 3.20 6.48 -29.46
CA TYR A 109 1.96 6.13 -28.78
C TYR A 109 1.54 7.22 -27.80
N GLU A 110 0.30 7.67 -27.87
CA GLU A 110 -0.33 8.49 -26.85
C GLU A 110 -1.48 7.73 -26.17
N SER A 111 -1.39 7.58 -24.84
CA SER A 111 -2.45 6.94 -24.09
C SER A 111 -3.69 7.83 -24.02
N THR A 112 -4.86 7.20 -24.04
CA THR A 112 -6.14 7.89 -23.86
C THR A 112 -6.31 8.39 -22.43
N ASN A 113 -7.14 9.42 -22.25
CA ASN A 113 -7.43 9.96 -20.92
C ASN A 113 -8.04 8.90 -19.98
N LEU A 114 -8.77 7.91 -20.51
CA LEU A 114 -9.30 6.79 -19.74
C LEU A 114 -8.19 5.88 -19.19
N VAL A 115 -7.22 5.52 -20.02
CA VAL A 115 -6.07 4.70 -19.59
C VAL A 115 -5.25 5.45 -18.54
N ARG A 116 -5.04 6.75 -18.73
CA ARG A 116 -4.31 7.60 -17.77
C ARG A 116 -4.98 7.66 -16.41
N ILE A 117 -6.31 7.81 -16.34
CA ILE A 117 -7.00 7.87 -15.05
C ILE A 117 -7.01 6.52 -14.35
N ILE A 118 -7.15 5.41 -15.09
CA ILE A 118 -7.12 4.07 -14.50
C ILE A 118 -5.73 3.75 -13.94
N THR A 119 -4.68 3.91 -14.76
CA THR A 119 -3.30 3.64 -14.34
C THR A 119 -2.86 4.57 -13.22
N GLY A 120 -3.23 5.84 -13.28
CA GLY A 120 -3.03 6.81 -12.22
C GLY A 120 -3.76 6.43 -10.92
N SER A 121 -5.01 5.98 -11.00
CA SER A 121 -5.79 5.59 -9.80
C SER A 121 -5.19 4.37 -9.10
N ILE A 122 -4.72 3.37 -9.86
CA ILE A 122 -4.05 2.20 -9.30
C ILE A 122 -2.74 2.63 -8.60
N ALA A 123 -1.94 3.45 -9.24
CA ALA A 123 -0.71 3.97 -8.67
C ALA A 123 -0.99 4.82 -7.41
N GLY A 124 -1.95 5.73 -7.49
CA GLY A 124 -2.37 6.57 -6.36
C GLY A 124 -2.87 5.77 -5.17
N PHE A 125 -3.63 4.70 -5.43
CA PHE A 125 -4.11 3.79 -4.39
C PHE A 125 -2.96 3.14 -3.61
N VAL A 126 -1.94 2.66 -4.30
CA VAL A 126 -0.79 1.99 -3.68
C VAL A 126 0.14 3.00 -3.00
N ILE A 127 0.31 4.19 -3.57
CA ILE A 127 1.05 5.29 -2.94
C ILE A 127 0.34 5.71 -1.65
N GLY A 128 -0.99 5.88 -1.67
CA GLY A 128 -1.78 6.18 -0.49
C GLY A 128 -1.66 5.10 0.59
N TRP A 129 -1.60 3.84 0.19
CA TRP A 129 -1.37 2.72 1.09
C TRP A 129 -0.03 2.84 1.82
N PHE A 130 1.03 3.04 1.07
CA PHE A 130 2.37 3.22 1.65
C PHE A 130 2.45 4.47 2.54
N PHE A 131 1.84 5.57 2.09
CA PHE A 131 1.80 6.83 2.83
C PHE A 131 1.07 6.66 4.17
N CYS A 132 -0.16 6.13 4.16
CA CYS A 132 -0.93 5.89 5.39
C CYS A 132 -0.20 4.94 6.34
N ALA A 133 0.41 3.87 5.83
CA ALA A 133 1.19 2.94 6.64
C ALA A 133 2.40 3.61 7.28
N SER A 134 3.11 4.47 6.53
CA SER A 134 4.31 5.17 7.01
C SER A 134 3.99 6.16 8.12
N PHE A 135 2.88 6.89 8.00
CA PHE A 135 2.46 7.85 9.03
C PHE A 135 1.77 7.21 10.23
N SER A 136 1.19 6.03 10.06
CA SER A 136 0.49 5.32 11.13
C SER A 136 1.40 4.39 11.92
N ALA A 137 2.55 4.00 11.38
CA ALA A 137 3.51 3.17 12.10
C ALA A 137 4.08 3.92 13.32
N ARG A 138 3.94 3.35 14.52
CA ARG A 138 4.37 3.98 15.78
C ARG A 138 5.12 2.98 16.66
N PRO A 139 6.44 3.00 16.64
CA PRO A 139 7.25 2.05 17.43
C PRO A 139 7.11 2.22 18.94
N ASN A 140 6.69 3.39 19.42
CA ASN A 140 6.72 3.74 20.86
C ASN A 140 5.36 4.03 21.50
N LYS A 141 4.25 3.95 20.76
CA LYS A 141 2.89 4.17 21.29
C LYS A 141 1.98 3.02 20.93
N PHE A 142 1.56 2.27 21.95
CA PHE A 142 0.74 1.06 21.81
C PHE A 142 -0.76 1.31 21.96
N GLU A 143 -1.21 2.54 22.08
CA GLU A 143 -2.61 2.88 22.41
C GLU A 143 -3.66 2.38 21.39
N ASN A 144 -3.29 2.12 20.14
CA ASN A 144 -4.15 1.54 19.11
C ASN A 144 -3.39 0.58 18.19
N THR A 145 -2.26 0.05 18.66
CA THR A 145 -1.51 -0.97 17.96
C THR A 145 -1.94 -2.32 18.46
N GLU A 146 -2.39 -3.18 17.59
CA GLU A 146 -2.40 -4.59 17.89
C GLU A 146 -0.97 -4.99 18.25
N PRO A 147 -0.70 -5.41 19.49
CA PRO A 147 0.66 -5.78 19.87
C PRO A 147 1.11 -6.95 18.99
N PHE A 148 2.39 -6.92 18.63
CA PHE A 148 3.06 -8.06 17.94
C PHE A 148 2.82 -9.39 18.67
N SER A 149 2.53 -9.33 19.98
CA SER A 149 2.07 -10.45 20.78
C SER A 149 0.78 -11.11 20.28
N THR A 150 -0.12 -10.37 19.62
CA THR A 150 -1.36 -10.97 19.07
C THR A 150 -1.03 -11.78 17.82
N THR A 151 -0.09 -11.30 17.00
CA THR A 151 0.44 -12.05 15.86
C THR A 151 1.23 -13.27 16.36
N LEU A 152 2.06 -13.11 17.41
CA LEU A 152 2.76 -14.23 18.08
C LEU A 152 1.79 -15.19 18.78
N SER A 153 0.72 -14.71 19.39
CA SER A 153 -0.32 -15.54 19.99
C SER A 153 -1.09 -16.35 18.93
N ASN A 154 -1.38 -15.75 17.79
CA ASN A 154 -1.95 -16.45 16.66
C ASN A 154 -0.96 -17.44 16.03
N HIS A 155 0.33 -17.07 15.92
CA HIS A 155 1.39 -18.01 15.55
C HIS A 155 1.56 -19.15 16.57
N LYS A 156 1.53 -18.82 17.86
CA LYS A 156 1.60 -19.84 18.92
C LYS A 156 0.42 -20.82 18.84
N LYS A 157 -0.78 -20.31 18.61
CA LYS A 157 -2.00 -21.12 18.43
C LYS A 157 -1.94 -21.99 17.16
N TYR A 158 -1.32 -21.46 16.09
CA TYR A 158 -1.09 -22.20 14.86
C TYR A 158 -0.02 -23.27 15.03
N PHE A 159 1.10 -22.95 15.68
CA PHE A 159 2.13 -23.92 16.02
C PHE A 159 1.60 -25.02 16.99
N GLU A 160 0.79 -24.65 17.96
CA GLU A 160 0.14 -25.63 18.86
C GLU A 160 -0.81 -26.56 18.10
N LYS A 161 -1.55 -26.01 17.12
CA LYS A 161 -2.39 -26.81 16.24
C LYS A 161 -1.57 -27.74 15.35
N PHE A 162 -0.49 -27.23 14.75
CA PHE A 162 0.42 -28.00 13.89
C PHE A 162 1.19 -29.08 14.68
N ALA A 163 1.61 -28.75 15.90
CA ALA A 163 2.26 -29.71 16.82
C ALA A 163 1.30 -30.79 17.31
N ASN A 164 0.01 -30.50 17.42
CA ASN A 164 -0.98 -31.50 17.77
C ASN A 164 -1.36 -32.44 16.60
N GLU A 165 -1.14 -32.01 15.36
CA GLU A 165 -1.36 -32.81 14.16
C GLU A 165 -0.13 -33.69 13.79
N ASN A 166 1.04 -33.40 14.34
CA ASN A 166 2.31 -34.11 14.06
C ASN A 166 3.03 -34.51 15.35
N ASP A 167 3.02 -35.78 15.68
CA ASP A 167 3.65 -36.31 16.90
C ASP A 167 5.16 -36.07 17.00
N GLU A 168 5.89 -36.00 15.88
CA GLU A 168 7.32 -35.65 15.85
C GLU A 168 7.59 -34.20 16.29
N VAL A 169 6.77 -33.28 15.82
CA VAL A 169 6.88 -31.85 16.19
C VAL A 169 6.53 -31.66 17.66
N ARG A 170 5.59 -32.43 18.17
CA ARG A 170 5.18 -32.43 19.59
C ARG A 170 6.32 -32.81 20.53
N SER A 171 7.12 -33.81 20.18
CA SER A 171 8.28 -34.23 20.97
C SER A 171 9.38 -33.17 21.02
N ILE A 172 9.65 -32.48 19.91
CA ILE A 172 10.62 -31.39 19.81
C ILE A 172 10.16 -30.18 20.65
N PHE A 173 8.87 -29.84 20.59
CA PHE A 173 8.29 -28.74 21.39
C PHE A 173 8.37 -29.01 22.89
N TYR A 174 8.14 -30.26 23.32
CA TYR A 174 8.27 -30.67 24.72
C TYR A 174 9.71 -30.52 25.20
N LEU A 175 10.69 -30.87 24.40
CA LEU A 175 12.11 -30.75 24.73
C LEU A 175 12.58 -29.28 24.83
N ILE A 176 12.15 -28.41 23.89
CA ILE A 176 12.42 -26.98 23.92
C ILE A 176 11.79 -26.32 25.15
N ARG A 177 10.55 -26.62 25.48
CA ARG A 177 9.87 -26.10 26.67
C ARG A 177 10.57 -26.51 27.98
N LYS A 178 11.11 -27.72 28.03
CA LYS A 178 11.84 -28.23 29.19
C LYS A 178 13.22 -27.56 29.35
N SER A 179 13.84 -27.10 28.25
CA SER A 179 15.12 -26.40 28.27
C SER A 179 15.00 -24.91 28.64
N LEU A 180 13.84 -24.30 28.44
CA LEU A 180 13.59 -22.87 28.75
C LEU A 180 13.10 -22.64 30.20
N ILE A 181 12.77 -23.70 30.95
CA ILE A 181 12.30 -23.64 32.35
C ILE A 181 13.44 -23.97 33.34
N LYS A 182 14.63 -24.28 32.86
CA LYS A 182 15.85 -24.35 33.65
C LYS A 182 16.63 -23.03 33.55
#